data_1c358641923a3d00be81d34f5d7c55dc
#
_entry.id   1c358641923a3d00be81d34f5d7c55dc
#
_cell.length_a   1.000
_cell.length_b   1.000
_cell.length_c   1.000
_cell.angle_alpha   90.00
_cell.angle_beta   90.00
_cell.angle_gamma   90.00
#
_symmetry.space_group_name_H-M   'P 1'
#
loop_
_entity.id
_entity.type
_entity.pdbx_description
1 polymer ?
#
loop_
_entity_poly.entity_id
_entity_poly.type
_entity_poly.pdbx_seq_one_letter_code
_entity_poly.pdbx_strand_id
1 'polypeptide(L)'
;LKLKAVVIVLLVFCLLGGGCALSEFDKSLNDIVAPYRFNFVKWEWGAFAHETRQWFSSQDVEDPSATVLDYFELVGQIRALEWQMATDETGDTAALEAELNQLEEQRLALVSSVEQIIAAQIKDVLIEQGIYHPWHESIGLEITFPPVNFVLGKLPYLLVISPRDHIESMREIALRGNLTLEEIEGIEAEADGLGVSSLVVTLGGAGALYPTLVLDEASLRFTIEAAAEEWLHQYLTLKPLGFRYVLDLLGIHRDYEIATMNETLAGIVSAEIGDLVLAKYYPEYVEPPPPESVFDFNREMRQIRIAVDAYLAEGEIELAEAFMEERRQYLLSMGYYIRKLNQAYFAFHGAYADEPTSISPIGFALNKLRGNIDSLKDYLNAVAEMTSPEELQKMVHSLE
;
A
#
# COMPACT_ATOMS: atom_id res chain seq x y z
N LEU A 1 -24.32 -15.81 -0.84
CA LEU A 1 -24.25 -16.50 0.48
C LEU A 1 -22.97 -17.34 0.64
N LYS A 2 -22.49 -18.03 -0.44
CA LYS A 2 -21.28 -18.88 -0.38
C LYS A 2 -19.98 -18.08 -0.33
N LEU A 3 -19.94 -16.89 -0.94
CA LEU A 3 -18.76 -16.02 -0.97
C LEU A 3 -18.49 -15.40 0.40
N LYS A 4 -19.54 -14.97 1.12
CA LYS A 4 -19.44 -14.50 2.51
C LYS A 4 -18.87 -15.57 3.45
N ALA A 5 -19.13 -16.84 3.15
CA ALA A 5 -18.58 -17.96 3.92
C ALA A 5 -17.06 -18.12 3.71
N VAL A 6 -16.51 -17.83 2.53
CA VAL A 6 -15.06 -17.94 2.27
C VAL A 6 -14.29 -16.80 2.95
N VAL A 7 -14.77 -15.57 2.86
CA VAL A 7 -14.18 -14.41 3.55
C VAL A 7 -14.28 -14.58 5.08
N ILE A 8 -15.42 -15.03 5.58
CA ILE A 8 -15.60 -15.34 7.02
C ILE A 8 -14.70 -16.50 7.45
N VAL A 9 -14.48 -17.51 6.61
CA VAL A 9 -13.58 -18.63 6.93
C VAL A 9 -12.13 -18.16 6.98
N LEU A 10 -11.68 -17.27 6.10
CA LEU A 10 -10.35 -16.66 6.18
C LEU A 10 -10.20 -15.78 7.44
N LEU A 11 -11.20 -14.98 7.77
CA LEU A 11 -11.24 -14.17 9.00
C LEU A 11 -11.29 -15.05 10.27
N VAL A 12 -12.04 -16.13 10.27
CA VAL A 12 -12.11 -17.09 11.40
C VAL A 12 -10.79 -17.86 11.54
N PHE A 13 -10.09 -18.18 10.45
CA PHE A 13 -8.73 -18.75 10.52
C PHE A 13 -7.73 -17.77 11.13
N CYS A 14 -7.80 -16.48 10.81
CA CYS A 14 -6.99 -15.43 11.46
C CYS A 14 -7.29 -15.31 12.96
N LEU A 15 -8.53 -15.56 13.40
CA LEU A 15 -8.93 -15.49 14.81
C LEU A 15 -8.62 -16.76 15.61
N LEU A 16 -8.47 -17.92 14.96
CA LEU A 16 -8.21 -19.20 15.63
C LEU A 16 -6.72 -19.58 15.73
N GLY A 17 -5.81 -18.83 15.09
CA GLY A 17 -4.36 -19.08 15.12
C GLY A 17 -3.64 -18.71 16.42
N GLY A 18 -4.32 -18.26 17.46
CA GLY A 18 -3.74 -17.68 18.67
C GLY A 18 -3.58 -18.62 19.86
N GLY A 19 -2.86 -19.74 19.72
CA GLY A 19 -2.58 -20.67 20.84
C GLY A 19 -1.12 -20.77 21.31
N CYS A 20 -0.16 -20.06 20.70
CA CYS A 20 1.20 -19.97 21.19
C CYS A 20 1.29 -18.93 22.32
N ALA A 21 1.96 -19.28 23.43
CA ALA A 21 2.27 -18.30 24.46
C ALA A 21 3.08 -17.16 23.84
N LEU A 22 2.52 -15.94 23.85
CA LEU A 22 3.19 -14.73 23.34
C LEU A 22 4.54 -14.61 24.03
N SER A 23 5.57 -14.25 23.26
CA SER A 23 6.89 -13.91 23.83
C SER A 23 6.76 -12.72 24.80
N GLU A 24 7.73 -12.51 25.67
CA GLU A 24 7.75 -11.35 26.55
C GLU A 24 7.79 -10.05 25.73
N PHE A 25 8.54 -10.03 24.65
CA PHE A 25 8.58 -8.95 23.67
C PHE A 25 7.17 -8.66 23.09
N ASP A 26 6.48 -9.70 22.58
CA ASP A 26 5.15 -9.52 21.97
C ASP A 26 4.12 -9.03 22.99
N LYS A 27 4.24 -9.42 24.27
CA LYS A 27 3.37 -8.90 25.33
C LYS A 27 3.62 -7.41 25.57
N SER A 28 4.89 -7.01 25.74
CA SER A 28 5.25 -5.62 25.95
C SER A 28 4.86 -4.74 24.77
N LEU A 29 5.11 -5.20 23.55
CA LEU A 29 4.70 -4.49 22.35
C LEU A 29 3.16 -4.37 22.25
N ASN A 30 2.42 -5.44 22.57
CA ASN A 30 0.96 -5.40 22.61
C ASN A 30 0.42 -4.41 23.65
N ASP A 31 1.06 -4.29 24.82
CA ASP A 31 0.65 -3.34 25.84
C ASP A 31 0.84 -1.88 25.38
N ILE A 32 1.95 -1.60 24.67
CA ILE A 32 2.22 -0.28 24.07
C ILE A 32 1.14 0.08 23.04
N VAL A 33 0.81 -0.83 22.12
CA VAL A 33 -0.07 -0.52 20.99
C VAL A 33 -1.55 -0.67 21.30
N ALA A 34 -1.93 -1.34 22.39
CA ALA A 34 -3.32 -1.65 22.72
C ALA A 34 -4.28 -0.44 22.69
N PRO A 35 -3.90 0.77 23.20
CA PRO A 35 -4.77 1.95 23.16
C PRO A 35 -4.96 2.51 21.76
N TYR A 36 -4.07 2.19 20.82
CA TYR A 36 -3.96 2.79 19.50
C TYR A 36 -4.37 1.84 18.36
N ARG A 37 -4.68 0.57 18.67
CA ARG A 37 -4.99 -0.44 17.65
C ARG A 37 -6.17 -0.05 16.78
N PHE A 38 -6.03 -0.31 15.48
CA PHE A 38 -7.13 -0.22 14.54
C PHE A 38 -8.16 -1.31 14.82
N ASN A 39 -9.43 -0.93 14.83
CA ASN A 39 -10.53 -1.86 15.09
C ASN A 39 -11.16 -2.33 13.78
N PHE A 40 -10.62 -3.39 13.20
CA PHE A 40 -11.09 -4.01 11.96
C PHE A 40 -12.58 -4.37 12.01
N VAL A 41 -13.06 -4.92 13.13
CA VAL A 41 -14.47 -5.34 13.27
C VAL A 41 -15.40 -4.14 13.20
N LYS A 42 -15.07 -3.05 13.87
CA LYS A 42 -15.87 -1.82 13.85
C LYS A 42 -15.89 -1.21 12.44
N TRP A 43 -14.76 -1.27 11.75
CA TRP A 43 -14.64 -0.75 10.38
C TRP A 43 -15.47 -1.59 9.40
N GLU A 44 -15.36 -2.93 9.42
CA GLU A 44 -16.13 -3.84 8.54
C GLU A 44 -17.64 -3.66 8.68
N TRP A 45 -18.14 -3.46 9.90
CA TRP A 45 -19.57 -3.17 10.12
C TRP A 45 -19.98 -1.81 9.50
N GLY A 46 -19.10 -0.79 9.55
CA GLY A 46 -19.31 0.50 8.91
C GLY A 46 -19.33 0.38 7.38
N ALA A 47 -18.36 -0.32 6.81
CA ALA A 47 -18.24 -0.57 5.38
C ALA A 47 -19.42 -1.39 4.83
N PHE A 48 -19.89 -2.41 5.56
CA PHE A 48 -21.08 -3.18 5.19
C PHE A 48 -22.36 -2.32 5.14
N ALA A 49 -22.52 -1.39 6.07
CA ALA A 49 -23.64 -0.45 6.05
C ALA A 49 -23.55 0.52 4.86
N HIS A 50 -22.33 0.88 4.42
CA HIS A 50 -22.06 1.69 3.24
C HIS A 50 -22.40 0.93 1.94
N GLU A 51 -21.94 -0.31 1.78
CA GLU A 51 -22.27 -1.18 0.63
C GLU A 51 -23.77 -1.34 0.43
N THR A 52 -24.53 -1.56 1.51
CA THR A 52 -25.98 -1.70 1.41
C THR A 52 -26.67 -0.43 0.93
N ARG A 53 -26.12 0.76 1.22
CA ARG A 53 -26.62 2.04 0.69
C ARG A 53 -26.26 2.21 -0.79
N GLN A 54 -25.04 1.87 -1.20
CA GLN A 54 -24.59 1.95 -2.59
C GLN A 54 -25.46 1.10 -3.52
N TRP A 55 -25.84 -0.10 -3.11
CA TRP A 55 -26.66 -1.00 -3.92
C TRP A 55 -28.07 -0.43 -4.23
N PHE A 56 -28.54 0.52 -3.43
CA PHE A 56 -29.82 1.19 -3.61
C PHE A 56 -29.70 2.57 -4.26
N SER A 57 -28.50 3.08 -4.51
CA SER A 57 -28.23 4.44 -5.00
C SER A 57 -27.52 4.51 -6.35
N SER A 58 -27.74 3.52 -7.25
CA SER A 58 -27.23 3.64 -8.63
C SER A 58 -27.86 4.88 -9.30
N GLN A 59 -27.13 5.99 -9.27
CA GLN A 59 -27.44 7.16 -10.08
C GLN A 59 -26.87 6.90 -11.48
N ASP A 60 -27.70 7.08 -12.51
CA ASP A 60 -27.22 7.16 -13.88
C ASP A 60 -26.38 8.46 -13.99
N VAL A 61 -25.05 8.32 -13.98
CA VAL A 61 -24.12 9.43 -14.15
C VAL A 61 -24.00 9.71 -15.64
N GLU A 62 -24.32 10.94 -16.07
CA GLU A 62 -24.36 11.34 -17.48
C GLU A 62 -22.95 11.28 -18.13
N ASP A 63 -21.90 11.71 -17.42
CA ASP A 63 -20.50 11.60 -17.82
C ASP A 63 -19.64 11.03 -16.68
N PRO A 64 -19.36 9.72 -16.68
CA PRO A 64 -18.58 9.09 -15.63
C PRO A 64 -17.16 9.65 -15.50
N SER A 65 -16.47 9.91 -16.61
CA SER A 65 -15.09 10.41 -16.58
C SER A 65 -15.01 11.84 -16.04
N ALA A 66 -15.95 12.71 -16.44
CA ALA A 66 -16.02 14.07 -15.91
C ALA A 66 -16.29 14.06 -14.40
N THR A 67 -17.20 13.21 -13.91
CA THR A 67 -17.51 13.11 -12.47
C THR A 67 -16.27 12.70 -11.64
N VAL A 68 -15.45 11.81 -12.17
CA VAL A 68 -14.20 11.42 -11.51
C VAL A 68 -13.21 12.59 -11.52
N LEU A 69 -13.04 13.27 -12.64
CA LEU A 69 -12.14 14.44 -12.73
C LEU A 69 -12.56 15.56 -11.78
N ASP A 70 -13.86 15.86 -11.70
CA ASP A 70 -14.41 16.86 -10.77
C ASP A 70 -14.07 16.50 -9.30
N TYR A 71 -14.18 15.24 -8.94
CA TYR A 71 -13.80 14.78 -7.60
C TYR A 71 -12.31 15.03 -7.29
N PHE A 72 -11.41 14.68 -8.21
CA PHE A 72 -9.97 14.87 -7.98
C PHE A 72 -9.55 16.34 -8.09
N GLU A 73 -10.29 17.17 -8.81
CA GLU A 73 -10.12 18.63 -8.76
C GLU A 73 -10.46 19.16 -7.36
N LEU A 74 -11.59 18.72 -6.76
CA LEU A 74 -11.94 19.07 -5.38
C LEU A 74 -10.89 18.62 -4.38
N VAL A 75 -10.35 17.40 -4.51
CA VAL A 75 -9.23 16.91 -3.68
C VAL A 75 -8.02 17.85 -3.78
N GLY A 76 -7.67 18.27 -4.99
CA GLY A 76 -6.58 19.23 -5.21
C GLY A 76 -6.84 20.59 -4.54
N GLN A 77 -8.05 21.11 -4.64
CA GLN A 77 -8.45 22.37 -4.00
C GLN A 77 -8.42 22.27 -2.47
N ILE A 78 -8.93 21.20 -1.90
CA ILE A 78 -8.90 20.94 -0.45
C ILE A 78 -7.47 20.93 0.06
N ARG A 79 -6.56 20.17 -0.57
CA ARG A 79 -5.15 20.11 -0.18
C ARG A 79 -4.44 21.46 -0.27
N ALA A 80 -4.73 22.24 -1.31
CA ALA A 80 -4.17 23.58 -1.45
C ALA A 80 -4.63 24.52 -0.34
N LEU A 81 -5.91 24.42 0.05
CA LEU A 81 -6.51 25.22 1.12
C LEU A 81 -5.95 24.83 2.49
N GLU A 82 -5.84 23.54 2.78
CA GLU A 82 -5.21 23.02 4.01
C GLU A 82 -3.75 23.46 4.14
N TRP A 83 -2.99 23.43 3.02
CA TRP A 83 -1.64 23.96 2.99
C TRP A 83 -1.59 25.45 3.28
N GLN A 84 -2.52 26.24 2.70
CA GLN A 84 -2.62 27.68 2.97
C GLN A 84 -2.92 27.92 4.45
N MET A 85 -3.88 27.19 5.04
CA MET A 85 -4.22 27.30 6.47
C MET A 85 -3.05 26.94 7.37
N ALA A 86 -2.29 25.89 7.02
CA ALA A 86 -1.12 25.46 7.80
C ALA A 86 0.05 26.48 7.72
N THR A 87 0.11 27.32 6.70
CA THR A 87 1.18 28.32 6.48
C THR A 87 0.73 29.75 6.79
N ASP A 88 -0.53 29.97 7.13
CA ASP A 88 -1.06 31.31 7.44
C ASP A 88 -0.60 31.77 8.85
N GLU A 89 0.30 32.73 8.88
CA GLU A 89 0.79 33.35 10.10
C GLU A 89 -0.20 34.35 10.73
N THR A 90 -1.29 34.71 10.04
CA THR A 90 -2.25 35.73 10.52
C THR A 90 -3.20 35.20 11.56
N GLY A 91 -3.46 33.87 11.58
CA GLY A 91 -4.32 33.19 12.54
C GLY A 91 -5.82 33.44 12.33
N ASP A 92 -6.25 34.14 11.29
CA ASP A 92 -7.67 34.34 10.93
C ASP A 92 -8.07 33.35 9.82
N THR A 93 -8.32 32.11 10.21
CA THR A 93 -8.65 31.00 9.31
C THR A 93 -10.16 30.81 9.11
N ALA A 94 -11.03 31.58 9.75
CA ALA A 94 -12.47 31.33 9.76
C ALA A 94 -13.11 31.30 8.34
N ALA A 95 -12.62 32.16 7.42
CA ALA A 95 -13.12 32.17 6.03
C ALA A 95 -12.62 30.94 5.27
N LEU A 96 -11.35 30.55 5.46
CA LEU A 96 -10.74 29.36 4.85
C LEU A 96 -11.39 28.07 5.36
N GLU A 97 -11.71 28.00 6.67
CA GLU A 97 -12.46 26.88 7.27
C GLU A 97 -13.86 26.73 6.67
N ALA A 98 -14.55 27.84 6.42
CA ALA A 98 -15.88 27.81 5.80
C ALA A 98 -15.80 27.31 4.34
N GLU A 99 -14.79 27.74 3.59
CA GLU A 99 -14.54 27.27 2.21
C GLU A 99 -14.15 25.80 2.21
N LEU A 100 -13.26 25.35 3.10
CA LEU A 100 -12.86 23.96 3.27
C LEU A 100 -14.08 23.06 3.51
N ASN A 101 -14.94 23.41 4.46
CA ASN A 101 -16.14 22.65 4.75
C ASN A 101 -17.07 22.53 3.53
N GLN A 102 -17.19 23.59 2.72
CA GLN A 102 -17.99 23.55 1.50
C GLN A 102 -17.41 22.61 0.43
N LEU A 103 -16.08 22.64 0.24
CA LEU A 103 -15.39 21.76 -0.70
C LEU A 103 -15.48 20.29 -0.26
N GLU A 104 -15.33 20.03 1.05
CA GLU A 104 -15.50 18.68 1.61
C GLU A 104 -16.93 18.15 1.42
N GLU A 105 -17.96 18.96 1.63
CA GLU A 105 -19.35 18.57 1.39
C GLU A 105 -19.58 18.20 -0.09
N GLN A 106 -19.04 18.99 -1.02
CA GLN A 106 -19.11 18.68 -2.46
C GLN A 106 -18.37 17.40 -2.81
N ARG A 107 -17.15 17.20 -2.29
CA ARG A 107 -16.36 15.98 -2.47
C ARG A 107 -17.11 14.75 -1.96
N LEU A 108 -17.63 14.80 -0.74
CA LEU A 108 -18.38 13.71 -0.12
C LEU A 108 -19.62 13.28 -0.92
N ALA A 109 -20.26 14.22 -1.61
CA ALA A 109 -21.41 13.92 -2.47
C ALA A 109 -21.03 13.06 -3.69
N LEU A 110 -19.77 13.10 -4.15
CA LEU A 110 -19.28 12.39 -5.32
C LEU A 110 -18.64 11.03 -4.98
N VAL A 111 -18.17 10.80 -3.75
CA VAL A 111 -17.38 9.63 -3.33
C VAL A 111 -17.96 8.32 -3.85
N SER A 112 -19.24 8.05 -3.55
CA SER A 112 -19.87 6.78 -3.92
C SER A 112 -19.93 6.53 -5.43
N SER A 113 -20.14 7.58 -6.22
CA SER A 113 -20.16 7.49 -7.68
C SER A 113 -18.74 7.23 -8.22
N VAL A 114 -17.75 7.93 -7.69
CA VAL A 114 -16.34 7.80 -8.08
C VAL A 114 -15.81 6.41 -7.78
N GLU A 115 -16.08 5.85 -6.60
CA GLU A 115 -15.72 4.48 -6.23
C GLU A 115 -16.28 3.46 -7.24
N GLN A 116 -17.56 3.57 -7.60
CA GLN A 116 -18.20 2.67 -8.54
C GLN A 116 -17.66 2.82 -9.96
N ILE A 117 -17.43 4.05 -10.42
CA ILE A 117 -16.90 4.33 -11.75
C ILE A 117 -15.50 3.76 -11.90
N ILE A 118 -14.59 4.07 -10.98
CA ILE A 118 -13.20 3.59 -11.03
C ILE A 118 -13.16 2.06 -10.91
N ALA A 119 -13.94 1.45 -10.01
CA ALA A 119 -14.01 0.00 -9.89
C ALA A 119 -14.49 -0.66 -11.19
N ALA A 120 -15.48 -0.06 -11.89
CA ALA A 120 -15.96 -0.55 -13.17
C ALA A 120 -14.89 -0.41 -14.27
N GLN A 121 -14.16 0.68 -14.30
CA GLN A 121 -13.08 0.94 -15.27
C GLN A 121 -11.91 -0.02 -15.08
N ILE A 122 -11.46 -0.26 -13.83
CA ILE A 122 -10.43 -1.27 -13.52
C ILE A 122 -10.90 -2.65 -13.97
N LYS A 123 -12.13 -3.03 -13.61
CA LYS A 123 -12.71 -4.32 -14.00
C LYS A 123 -12.75 -4.49 -15.53
N ASP A 124 -13.10 -3.45 -16.27
CA ASP A 124 -13.17 -3.48 -17.72
C ASP A 124 -11.78 -3.71 -18.34
N VAL A 125 -10.75 -3.02 -17.84
CA VAL A 125 -9.37 -3.22 -18.26
C VAL A 125 -8.88 -4.63 -17.92
N LEU A 126 -9.18 -5.14 -16.71
CA LEU A 126 -8.84 -6.52 -16.34
C LEU A 126 -9.43 -7.55 -17.31
N ILE A 127 -10.68 -7.37 -17.72
CA ILE A 127 -11.37 -8.22 -18.71
C ILE A 127 -10.67 -8.13 -20.07
N GLU A 128 -10.32 -6.94 -20.54
CA GLU A 128 -9.59 -6.73 -21.81
C GLU A 128 -8.21 -7.38 -21.78
N GLN A 129 -7.53 -7.38 -20.63
CA GLN A 129 -6.27 -8.07 -20.45
C GLN A 129 -6.42 -9.59 -20.24
N GLY A 130 -7.65 -10.11 -20.21
CA GLY A 130 -7.94 -11.53 -19.97
C GLY A 130 -7.68 -11.99 -18.53
N ILE A 131 -7.59 -11.06 -17.58
CA ILE A 131 -7.39 -11.33 -16.16
C ILE A 131 -8.76 -11.42 -15.48
N TYR A 132 -9.25 -12.64 -15.27
CA TYR A 132 -10.60 -12.88 -14.75
C TYR A 132 -10.59 -13.29 -13.28
N HIS A 133 -10.16 -14.52 -13.03
CA HIS A 133 -10.08 -15.09 -11.67
C HIS A 133 -8.92 -16.11 -11.59
N PRO A 134 -8.41 -16.39 -10.38
CA PRO A 134 -7.21 -17.22 -10.21
C PRO A 134 -7.28 -18.63 -10.82
N TRP A 135 -8.48 -19.17 -11.01
CA TRP A 135 -8.72 -20.52 -11.59
C TRP A 135 -9.22 -20.50 -13.03
N HIS A 136 -9.11 -19.38 -13.74
CA HIS A 136 -9.66 -19.21 -15.10
C HIS A 136 -9.20 -20.32 -16.04
N GLU A 137 -7.91 -20.66 -16.02
CA GLU A 137 -7.31 -21.72 -16.85
C GLU A 137 -7.96 -23.12 -16.60
N SER A 138 -8.48 -23.35 -15.41
CA SER A 138 -9.13 -24.62 -15.03
C SER A 138 -10.62 -24.66 -15.25
N ILE A 139 -11.31 -23.51 -15.16
CA ILE A 139 -12.78 -23.44 -15.13
C ILE A 139 -13.34 -22.79 -16.40
N GLY A 140 -12.59 -21.89 -17.05
CA GLY A 140 -12.98 -21.23 -18.28
C GLY A 140 -14.11 -20.20 -18.14
N LEU A 141 -14.37 -19.68 -16.93
CA LEU A 141 -15.38 -18.66 -16.69
C LEU A 141 -14.77 -17.26 -16.81
N GLU A 142 -15.33 -16.41 -17.64
CA GLU A 142 -14.90 -15.02 -17.85
C GLU A 142 -15.59 -14.08 -16.84
N ILE A 143 -15.38 -14.32 -15.56
CA ILE A 143 -15.93 -13.51 -14.45
C ILE A 143 -14.78 -13.03 -13.62
N THR A 144 -14.66 -11.71 -13.43
CA THR A 144 -13.66 -11.11 -12.54
C THR A 144 -13.94 -11.49 -11.09
N PHE A 145 -12.96 -12.11 -10.44
CA PHE A 145 -13.01 -12.52 -9.05
C PHE A 145 -11.62 -12.43 -8.40
N PRO A 146 -11.48 -11.86 -7.21
CA PRO A 146 -12.51 -11.19 -6.39
C PRO A 146 -13.25 -10.09 -7.13
N PRO A 147 -14.45 -9.65 -6.72
CA PRO A 147 -15.05 -8.45 -7.29
C PRO A 147 -14.16 -7.24 -7.04
N VAL A 148 -13.94 -6.40 -8.06
CA VAL A 148 -13.25 -5.12 -7.86
C VAL A 148 -14.16 -4.21 -7.06
N ASN A 149 -13.79 -3.93 -5.82
CA ASN A 149 -14.57 -3.10 -4.92
C ASN A 149 -13.67 -2.43 -3.88
N PHE A 150 -13.76 -1.11 -3.78
CA PHE A 150 -12.99 -0.33 -2.82
C PHE A 150 -13.83 0.83 -2.27
N VAL A 151 -13.38 1.41 -1.17
CA VAL A 151 -13.93 2.61 -0.56
C VAL A 151 -12.82 3.62 -0.34
N LEU A 152 -13.12 4.89 -0.58
CA LEU A 152 -12.23 6.00 -0.31
C LEU A 152 -12.40 6.44 1.16
N GLY A 153 -11.28 6.62 1.85
CA GLY A 153 -11.32 7.05 3.24
C GLY A 153 -9.95 7.19 3.88
N LYS A 154 -9.98 7.60 5.16
CA LYS A 154 -8.75 7.72 5.94
C LYS A 154 -8.23 6.35 6.34
N LEU A 155 -7.00 6.07 5.95
CA LEU A 155 -6.33 4.81 6.24
C LEU A 155 -5.87 4.72 7.70
N PRO A 156 -5.75 3.50 8.24
CA PRO A 156 -5.00 3.28 9.47
C PRO A 156 -3.52 3.62 9.25
N TYR A 157 -2.83 3.96 10.34
CA TYR A 157 -1.38 3.93 10.36
C TYR A 157 -0.89 2.49 10.51
N LEU A 158 0.34 2.24 10.07
CA LEU A 158 1.03 0.98 10.28
C LEU A 158 2.27 1.23 11.13
N LEU A 159 2.38 0.56 12.28
CA LEU A 159 3.61 0.49 13.05
C LEU A 159 4.44 -0.67 12.49
N VAL A 160 5.58 -0.33 11.91
CA VAL A 160 6.57 -1.29 11.40
C VAL A 160 7.67 -1.45 12.44
N ILE A 161 8.00 -2.68 12.76
CA ILE A 161 9.07 -3.07 13.68
C ILE A 161 10.13 -3.84 12.91
N SER A 162 11.39 -3.42 13.03
CA SER A 162 12.55 -4.09 12.46
C SER A 162 13.58 -4.39 13.56
N PRO A 163 14.34 -5.48 13.47
CA PRO A 163 15.54 -5.65 14.28
C PRO A 163 16.52 -4.49 14.03
N ARG A 164 17.41 -4.22 14.99
CA ARG A 164 18.43 -3.18 14.84
C ARG A 164 19.65 -3.65 14.07
N ASP A 165 19.94 -4.96 14.11
CA ASP A 165 21.15 -5.59 13.54
C ASP A 165 21.00 -5.97 12.06
N HIS A 166 19.79 -5.95 11.52
CA HIS A 166 19.52 -6.15 10.09
C HIS A 166 18.19 -5.51 9.68
N ILE A 167 17.93 -5.40 8.38
CA ILE A 167 16.72 -4.74 7.84
C ILE A 167 15.72 -5.82 7.40
N GLU A 168 14.67 -5.98 8.20
CA GLU A 168 13.57 -6.92 7.97
C GLU A 168 12.30 -6.40 8.65
N SER A 169 11.13 -6.62 8.05
CA SER A 169 9.84 -6.38 8.71
C SER A 169 9.54 -7.52 9.68
N MET A 170 9.87 -7.32 10.96
CA MET A 170 9.63 -8.31 12.02
C MET A 170 8.18 -8.35 12.48
N ARG A 171 7.53 -7.20 12.58
CA ARG A 171 6.11 -7.03 12.95
C ARG A 171 5.52 -5.81 12.26
N GLU A 172 4.27 -5.96 11.86
CA GLU A 172 3.44 -4.89 11.34
C GLU A 172 2.13 -4.84 12.11
N ILE A 173 1.78 -3.67 12.65
CA ILE A 173 0.60 -3.50 13.51
C ILE A 173 -0.21 -2.30 13.04
N ALA A 174 -1.47 -2.55 12.62
CA ALA A 174 -2.37 -1.49 12.23
C ALA A 174 -2.83 -0.68 13.44
N LEU A 175 -2.66 0.65 13.35
CA LEU A 175 -3.04 1.64 14.34
C LEU A 175 -4.17 2.53 13.79
N ARG A 176 -4.95 3.15 14.68
CA ARG A 176 -6.03 4.06 14.26
C ARG A 176 -5.51 5.24 13.43
N GLY A 177 -6.29 5.67 12.42
CA GLY A 177 -5.87 6.69 11.45
C GLY A 177 -5.90 8.14 11.94
N ASN A 178 -6.21 8.39 13.22
CA ASN A 178 -6.31 9.74 13.79
C ASN A 178 -5.28 9.98 14.92
N LEU A 179 -4.08 9.41 14.78
CA LEU A 179 -2.98 9.64 15.73
C LEU A 179 -2.41 11.04 15.53
N THR A 180 -2.10 11.71 16.65
CA THR A 180 -1.31 12.95 16.63
C THR A 180 0.18 12.62 16.46
N LEU A 181 0.97 13.62 16.05
CA LEU A 181 2.42 13.44 15.94
C LEU A 181 3.05 13.04 17.29
N GLU A 182 2.59 13.62 18.40
CA GLU A 182 3.05 13.28 19.75
C GLU A 182 2.74 11.81 20.11
N GLU A 183 1.55 11.32 19.75
CA GLU A 183 1.21 9.90 19.95
C GLU A 183 2.08 8.99 19.10
N ILE A 184 2.34 9.35 17.83
CA ILE A 184 3.21 8.60 16.93
C ILE A 184 4.63 8.50 17.50
N GLU A 185 5.22 9.63 17.90
CA GLU A 185 6.56 9.69 18.48
C GLU A 185 6.64 8.92 19.82
N GLY A 186 5.57 9.00 20.64
CA GLY A 186 5.47 8.25 21.89
C GLY A 186 5.45 6.74 21.66
N ILE A 187 4.62 6.24 20.73
CA ILE A 187 4.55 4.82 20.37
C ILE A 187 5.91 4.31 19.89
N GLU A 188 6.56 5.07 18.99
CA GLU A 188 7.88 4.70 18.48
C GLU A 188 8.95 4.68 19.58
N ALA A 189 8.98 5.68 20.44
CA ALA A 189 9.96 5.74 21.53
C ALA A 189 9.80 4.57 22.52
N GLU A 190 8.56 4.20 22.87
CA GLU A 190 8.30 3.04 23.72
C GLU A 190 8.67 1.72 23.03
N ALA A 191 8.36 1.58 21.73
CA ALA A 191 8.72 0.40 20.96
C ALA A 191 10.25 0.27 20.80
N ASP A 192 10.96 1.36 20.47
CA ASP A 192 12.43 1.39 20.37
C ASP A 192 13.08 1.01 21.72
N GLY A 193 12.44 1.37 22.85
CA GLY A 193 12.86 0.96 24.20
C GLY A 193 12.88 -0.56 24.43
N LEU A 194 12.21 -1.33 23.58
CA LEU A 194 12.27 -2.81 23.59
C LEU A 194 13.51 -3.37 22.85
N GLY A 195 14.41 -2.51 22.34
CA GLY A 195 15.64 -2.90 21.65
C GLY A 195 15.46 -3.20 20.17
N VAL A 196 14.44 -2.63 19.56
CA VAL A 196 14.15 -2.73 18.12
C VAL A 196 14.20 -1.36 17.45
N SER A 197 14.05 -1.32 16.14
CA SER A 197 13.83 -0.11 15.34
C SER A 197 12.36 -0.06 14.93
N SER A 198 11.69 1.06 15.14
CA SER A 198 10.27 1.21 14.83
C SER A 198 9.98 2.43 14.00
N LEU A 199 8.90 2.37 13.22
CA LEU A 199 8.41 3.50 12.42
C LEU A 199 6.89 3.39 12.25
N VAL A 200 6.17 4.49 12.49
CA VAL A 200 4.76 4.60 12.12
C VAL A 200 4.66 5.27 10.75
N VAL A 201 4.04 4.59 9.82
CA VAL A 201 3.85 5.04 8.42
C VAL A 201 2.37 5.16 8.06
N THR A 202 2.07 5.96 7.06
CA THR A 202 0.76 5.96 6.39
C THR A 202 0.75 4.90 5.31
N LEU A 203 -0.41 4.26 5.11
CA LEU A 203 -0.62 3.32 4.02
C LEU A 203 -1.22 4.03 2.79
N GLY A 204 -1.01 3.46 1.61
CA GLY A 204 -1.69 3.87 0.37
C GLY A 204 -3.03 3.16 0.18
N GLY A 205 -3.11 1.91 0.63
CA GLY A 205 -4.27 1.04 0.60
C GLY A 205 -4.28 0.06 1.75
N ALA A 206 -5.35 -0.72 1.90
CA ALA A 206 -5.49 -1.78 2.88
C ALA A 206 -6.31 -2.95 2.31
N GLY A 207 -5.65 -3.83 1.56
CA GLY A 207 -6.25 -4.99 0.87
C GLY A 207 -6.65 -6.15 1.76
N ALA A 208 -6.20 -6.16 3.02
CA ALA A 208 -6.68 -7.11 4.02
C ALA A 208 -8.17 -6.90 4.37
N LEU A 209 -8.76 -5.77 3.95
CA LEU A 209 -10.15 -5.39 4.15
C LEU A 209 -10.98 -5.68 2.90
N TYR A 210 -12.29 -5.93 3.08
CA TYR A 210 -13.22 -6.00 1.97
C TYR A 210 -14.53 -5.26 2.30
N PRO A 211 -14.93 -4.24 1.51
CA PRO A 211 -14.19 -3.66 0.37
C PRO A 211 -12.82 -3.12 0.80
N THR A 212 -11.89 -3.03 -0.15
CA THR A 212 -10.56 -2.45 0.07
C THR A 212 -10.68 -0.99 0.49
N LEU A 213 -9.84 -0.54 1.40
CA LEU A 213 -9.76 0.87 1.78
C LEU A 213 -8.60 1.54 1.02
N VAL A 214 -8.88 2.63 0.33
CA VAL A 214 -7.92 3.44 -0.43
C VAL A 214 -7.94 4.88 0.06
N LEU A 215 -6.80 5.55 0.10
CA LEU A 215 -6.64 6.91 0.60
C LEU A 215 -7.48 7.92 -0.22
N ASP A 216 -8.34 8.68 0.45
CA ASP A 216 -9.29 9.62 -0.15
C ASP A 216 -8.69 10.98 -0.56
N GLU A 217 -7.45 11.25 -0.15
CA GLU A 217 -6.71 12.50 -0.43
C GLU A 217 -5.60 12.32 -1.49
N ALA A 218 -5.59 11.20 -2.20
CA ALA A 218 -4.56 10.88 -3.20
C ALA A 218 -4.89 11.47 -4.59
N SER A 219 -3.96 11.32 -5.56
CA SER A 219 -4.21 11.66 -6.97
C SER A 219 -5.06 10.59 -7.66
N LEU A 220 -5.64 10.94 -8.83
CA LEU A 220 -6.39 9.99 -9.65
C LEU A 220 -5.56 8.75 -9.99
N ARG A 221 -4.33 8.94 -10.49
CA ARG A 221 -3.41 7.85 -10.82
C ARG A 221 -3.21 6.93 -9.61
N PHE A 222 -2.79 7.52 -8.49
CA PHE A 222 -2.54 6.76 -7.27
C PHE A 222 -3.77 5.97 -6.82
N THR A 223 -4.97 6.57 -6.88
CA THR A 223 -6.21 5.89 -6.47
C THR A 223 -6.52 4.68 -7.35
N ILE A 224 -6.31 4.79 -8.68
CA ILE A 224 -6.52 3.67 -9.61
C ILE A 224 -5.48 2.57 -9.34
N GLU A 225 -4.21 2.93 -9.23
CA GLU A 225 -3.11 2.00 -8.97
C GLU A 225 -3.29 1.28 -7.63
N ALA A 226 -3.55 2.01 -6.55
CA ALA A 226 -3.79 1.42 -5.24
C ALA A 226 -5.02 0.49 -5.22
N ALA A 227 -6.13 0.89 -5.83
CA ALA A 227 -7.32 0.02 -5.92
C ALA A 227 -7.04 -1.26 -6.73
N ALA A 228 -6.24 -1.18 -7.79
CA ALA A 228 -5.82 -2.34 -8.58
C ALA A 228 -4.83 -3.22 -7.82
N GLU A 229 -3.87 -2.64 -7.11
CA GLU A 229 -2.86 -3.34 -6.31
C GLU A 229 -3.50 -4.16 -5.18
N GLU A 230 -4.39 -3.54 -4.44
CA GLU A 230 -5.09 -4.22 -3.35
C GLU A 230 -6.02 -5.33 -3.86
N TRP A 231 -6.63 -5.14 -5.03
CA TRP A 231 -7.36 -6.20 -5.71
C TRP A 231 -6.44 -7.35 -6.12
N LEU A 232 -5.23 -7.05 -6.60
CA LEU A 232 -4.23 -8.05 -6.96
C LEU A 232 -3.77 -8.87 -5.75
N HIS A 233 -3.59 -8.27 -4.59
CA HIS A 233 -3.29 -9.01 -3.37
C HIS A 233 -4.40 -10.02 -3.01
N GLN A 234 -5.67 -9.61 -3.16
CA GLN A 234 -6.80 -10.53 -2.96
C GLN A 234 -6.82 -11.64 -4.03
N TYR A 235 -6.53 -11.33 -5.30
CA TYR A 235 -6.41 -12.30 -6.39
C TYR A 235 -5.26 -13.29 -6.12
N LEU A 236 -4.08 -12.79 -5.77
CA LEU A 236 -2.89 -13.59 -5.51
C LEU A 236 -3.03 -14.50 -4.28
N THR A 237 -3.81 -14.13 -3.27
CA THR A 237 -4.11 -14.98 -2.09
C THR A 237 -4.60 -16.38 -2.50
N LEU A 238 -5.21 -16.51 -3.67
CA LEU A 238 -5.73 -17.76 -4.21
C LEU A 238 -4.74 -18.47 -5.17
N LYS A 239 -3.51 -17.97 -5.24
CA LYS A 239 -2.39 -18.51 -6.02
C LYS A 239 -1.23 -18.92 -5.10
N PRO A 240 -0.32 -19.78 -5.53
CA PRO A 240 0.79 -20.26 -4.68
C PRO A 240 1.62 -19.14 -4.04
N LEU A 241 2.05 -18.14 -4.81
CA LEU A 241 2.82 -17.01 -4.30
C LEU A 241 2.08 -16.24 -3.19
N GLY A 242 0.86 -15.81 -3.46
CA GLY A 242 0.07 -15.04 -2.51
C GLY A 242 -0.38 -15.86 -1.31
N PHE A 243 -0.63 -17.17 -1.47
CA PHE A 243 -0.89 -18.04 -0.33
C PHE A 243 0.30 -18.12 0.64
N ARG A 244 1.54 -18.20 0.11
CA ARG A 244 2.75 -18.15 0.93
C ARG A 244 2.93 -16.80 1.61
N TYR A 245 2.61 -15.71 0.92
CA TYR A 245 2.60 -14.37 1.50
C TYR A 245 1.60 -14.25 2.65
N VAL A 246 0.40 -14.82 2.53
CA VAL A 246 -0.56 -14.88 3.65
C VAL A 246 0.01 -15.65 4.85
N LEU A 247 0.71 -16.75 4.64
CA LEU A 247 1.38 -17.48 5.72
C LEU A 247 2.49 -16.66 6.39
N ASP A 248 3.19 -15.82 5.62
CA ASP A 248 4.16 -14.86 6.15
C ASP A 248 3.48 -13.81 7.03
N LEU A 249 2.43 -13.15 6.53
CA LEU A 249 1.65 -12.15 7.28
C LEU A 249 1.08 -12.71 8.59
N LEU A 250 0.65 -13.97 8.59
CA LEU A 250 0.15 -14.66 9.79
C LEU A 250 1.27 -15.10 10.75
N GLY A 251 2.55 -14.91 10.38
CA GLY A 251 3.69 -15.34 11.16
C GLY A 251 3.85 -16.87 11.26
N ILE A 252 3.15 -17.64 10.42
CA ILE A 252 3.22 -19.11 10.37
C ILE A 252 4.51 -19.54 9.66
N HIS A 253 4.88 -18.85 8.60
CA HIS A 253 6.09 -19.09 7.82
C HIS A 253 6.61 -17.77 7.30
N ARG A 254 7.49 -17.14 8.08
CA ARG A 254 8.14 -15.88 7.72
C ARG A 254 9.09 -16.07 6.56
N ASP A 255 8.91 -15.25 5.51
CA ASP A 255 9.71 -15.28 4.29
C ASP A 255 9.69 -13.91 3.61
N TYR A 256 10.65 -13.08 3.97
CA TYR A 256 10.74 -11.70 3.47
C TYR A 256 10.88 -11.63 1.94
N GLU A 257 11.54 -12.61 1.31
CA GLU A 257 11.71 -12.63 -0.14
C GLU A 257 10.41 -12.95 -0.87
N ILE A 258 9.57 -13.82 -0.31
CA ILE A 258 8.20 -14.08 -0.80
C ILE A 258 7.33 -12.83 -0.65
N ALA A 259 7.40 -12.13 0.48
CA ALA A 259 6.71 -10.86 0.66
C ALA A 259 7.16 -9.85 -0.41
N THR A 260 8.47 -9.69 -0.59
CA THR A 260 9.04 -8.81 -1.63
C THR A 260 8.60 -9.18 -3.04
N MET A 261 8.53 -10.47 -3.39
CA MET A 261 8.03 -10.92 -4.69
C MET A 261 6.55 -10.56 -4.89
N ASN A 262 5.73 -10.75 -3.86
CA ASN A 262 4.30 -10.47 -3.93
C ASN A 262 4.02 -8.97 -4.08
N GLU A 263 4.63 -8.14 -3.23
CA GLU A 263 4.50 -6.67 -3.27
C GLU A 263 4.99 -6.12 -4.62
N THR A 264 6.18 -6.51 -5.05
CA THR A 264 6.74 -6.02 -6.33
C THR A 264 5.92 -6.46 -7.54
N LEU A 265 5.41 -7.70 -7.55
CA LEU A 265 4.52 -8.17 -8.62
C LEU A 265 3.23 -7.35 -8.65
N ALA A 266 2.61 -7.14 -7.49
CA ALA A 266 1.38 -6.37 -7.40
C ALA A 266 1.60 -4.92 -7.86
N GLY A 267 2.69 -4.27 -7.45
CA GLY A 267 3.05 -2.92 -7.87
C GLY A 267 3.27 -2.80 -9.38
N ILE A 268 4.06 -3.71 -10.00
CA ILE A 268 4.30 -3.68 -11.45
C ILE A 268 2.98 -3.85 -12.23
N VAL A 269 2.15 -4.82 -11.84
CA VAL A 269 0.90 -5.11 -12.55
C VAL A 269 -0.14 -4.01 -12.34
N SER A 270 -0.25 -3.45 -11.12
CA SER A 270 -1.19 -2.36 -10.83
C SER A 270 -0.82 -1.07 -11.56
N ALA A 271 0.46 -0.75 -11.68
CA ALA A 271 0.93 0.39 -12.45
C ALA A 271 0.55 0.27 -13.94
N GLU A 272 0.73 -0.90 -14.56
CA GLU A 272 0.30 -1.12 -15.95
C GLU A 272 -1.24 -1.06 -16.10
N ILE A 273 -2.01 -1.60 -15.15
CA ILE A 273 -3.47 -1.47 -15.16
C ILE A 273 -3.85 0.01 -15.02
N GLY A 274 -3.18 0.76 -14.15
CA GLY A 274 -3.36 2.21 -13.98
C GLY A 274 -3.14 2.97 -15.28
N ASP A 275 -2.03 2.70 -15.97
CA ASP A 275 -1.73 3.30 -17.27
C ASP A 275 -2.81 3.00 -18.33
N LEU A 276 -3.28 1.76 -18.39
CA LEU A 276 -4.33 1.35 -19.32
C LEU A 276 -5.68 2.03 -19.02
N VAL A 277 -6.06 2.15 -17.74
CA VAL A 277 -7.27 2.87 -17.31
C VAL A 277 -7.17 4.34 -17.67
N LEU A 278 -6.04 4.99 -17.34
CA LEU A 278 -5.82 6.41 -17.67
C LEU A 278 -5.86 6.66 -19.17
N ALA A 279 -5.16 5.85 -19.97
CA ALA A 279 -5.14 6.00 -21.40
C ALA A 279 -6.52 5.82 -22.05
N LYS A 280 -7.36 4.94 -21.49
CA LYS A 280 -8.68 4.63 -22.03
C LYS A 280 -9.75 5.63 -21.64
N TYR A 281 -9.78 6.04 -20.37
CA TYR A 281 -10.88 6.82 -19.80
C TYR A 281 -10.53 8.28 -19.53
N TYR A 282 -9.23 8.61 -19.43
CA TYR A 282 -8.71 9.94 -19.09
C TYR A 282 -7.56 10.37 -20.01
N PRO A 283 -7.71 10.29 -21.35
CA PRO A 283 -6.60 10.50 -22.30
C PRO A 283 -6.02 11.94 -22.23
N GLU A 284 -6.77 12.90 -21.71
CA GLU A 284 -6.33 14.29 -21.52
C GLU A 284 -5.79 14.58 -20.11
N TYR A 285 -5.86 13.59 -19.20
CA TYR A 285 -5.32 13.74 -17.86
C TYR A 285 -3.79 13.79 -17.93
N VAL A 286 -3.25 14.95 -17.55
CA VAL A 286 -1.81 15.15 -17.43
C VAL A 286 -1.49 15.23 -15.95
N GLU A 287 -0.76 14.23 -15.47
CA GLU A 287 -0.23 14.31 -14.13
C GLU A 287 0.77 15.45 -14.02
N PRO A 288 0.71 16.28 -12.97
CA PRO A 288 1.71 17.32 -12.79
C PRO A 288 3.10 16.68 -12.79
N PRO A 289 4.04 17.18 -13.63
CA PRO A 289 5.38 16.62 -13.63
C PRO A 289 5.97 16.76 -12.22
N PRO A 290 6.75 15.75 -11.76
CA PRO A 290 7.47 15.89 -10.51
C PRO A 290 8.34 17.15 -10.57
N PRO A 291 8.53 17.87 -9.47
CA PRO A 291 9.35 19.06 -9.45
C PRO A 291 10.74 18.73 -10.01
N GLU A 292 11.23 19.56 -10.95
CA GLU A 292 12.59 19.40 -11.49
C GLU A 292 13.59 19.44 -10.33
N SER A 293 14.20 18.33 -10.01
CA SER A 293 15.25 18.22 -9.02
C SER A 293 16.54 17.81 -9.69
N VAL A 294 17.59 18.59 -9.50
CA VAL A 294 18.97 18.22 -9.88
C VAL A 294 19.49 17.10 -8.97
N PHE A 295 18.86 16.93 -7.81
CA PHE A 295 19.20 15.91 -6.83
C PHE A 295 18.50 14.60 -7.16
N ASP A 296 19.29 13.55 -7.38
CA ASP A 296 18.81 12.20 -7.63
C ASP A 296 18.52 11.49 -6.29
N PHE A 297 17.32 11.73 -5.78
CA PHE A 297 16.85 11.14 -4.52
C PHE A 297 16.91 9.60 -4.54
N ASN A 298 16.52 8.99 -5.64
CA ASN A 298 16.48 7.54 -5.77
C ASN A 298 17.87 6.92 -5.68
N ARG A 299 18.83 7.51 -6.37
CA ARG A 299 20.23 7.06 -6.28
C ARG A 299 20.79 7.25 -4.88
N GLU A 300 20.48 8.36 -4.24
CA GLU A 300 20.94 8.65 -2.88
C GLU A 300 20.39 7.64 -1.88
N MET A 301 19.08 7.38 -1.89
CA MET A 301 18.46 6.39 -1.01
C MET A 301 19.05 5.00 -1.18
N ARG A 302 19.32 4.59 -2.42
CA ARG A 302 19.98 3.32 -2.70
C ARG A 302 21.41 3.27 -2.14
N GLN A 303 22.17 4.34 -2.24
CA GLN A 303 23.52 4.42 -1.67
C GLN A 303 23.49 4.36 -0.14
N ILE A 304 22.54 5.07 0.48
CA ILE A 304 22.34 5.00 1.92
C ILE A 304 22.03 3.57 2.34
N ARG A 305 21.10 2.90 1.67
CA ARG A 305 20.73 1.52 1.96
C ARG A 305 21.94 0.58 1.89
N ILE A 306 22.74 0.65 0.83
CA ILE A 306 23.95 -0.18 0.66
C ILE A 306 24.94 0.06 1.80
N ALA A 307 25.16 1.32 2.19
CA ALA A 307 26.09 1.64 3.27
C ALA A 307 25.57 1.15 4.64
N VAL A 308 24.27 1.28 4.90
CA VAL A 308 23.65 0.80 6.13
C VAL A 308 23.77 -0.73 6.24
N ASP A 309 23.45 -1.46 5.16
CA ASP A 309 23.60 -2.93 5.16
C ASP A 309 25.05 -3.35 5.40
N ALA A 310 26.04 -2.60 4.89
CA ALA A 310 27.45 -2.89 5.12
C ALA A 310 27.82 -2.69 6.61
N TYR A 311 27.42 -1.61 7.25
CA TYR A 311 27.64 -1.41 8.69
C TYR A 311 26.98 -2.50 9.53
N LEU A 312 25.72 -2.85 9.21
CA LEU A 312 24.99 -3.88 9.95
C LEU A 312 25.63 -5.26 9.77
N ALA A 313 26.14 -5.59 8.58
CA ALA A 313 26.86 -6.83 8.33
C ALA A 313 28.18 -6.96 9.12
N GLU A 314 28.80 -5.83 9.48
CA GLU A 314 29.98 -5.75 10.36
C GLU A 314 29.62 -5.71 11.85
N GLY A 315 28.32 -5.67 12.19
CA GLY A 315 27.82 -5.56 13.56
C GLY A 315 27.89 -4.14 14.14
N GLU A 316 28.14 -3.13 13.31
CA GLU A 316 28.33 -1.73 13.69
C GLU A 316 26.99 -0.98 13.73
N ILE A 317 26.06 -1.43 14.60
CA ILE A 317 24.68 -0.95 14.67
C ILE A 317 24.62 0.58 14.94
N GLU A 318 25.35 1.05 15.94
CA GLU A 318 25.36 2.47 16.32
C GLU A 318 25.93 3.37 15.23
N LEU A 319 26.91 2.86 14.45
CA LEU A 319 27.43 3.60 13.28
C LEU A 319 26.41 3.64 12.15
N ALA A 320 25.68 2.55 11.90
CA ALA A 320 24.58 2.52 10.92
C ALA A 320 23.50 3.55 11.27
N GLU A 321 23.08 3.61 12.53
CA GLU A 321 22.06 4.55 13.02
C GLU A 321 22.53 5.99 12.97
N ALA A 322 23.77 6.27 13.38
CA ALA A 322 24.36 7.61 13.28
C ALA A 322 24.49 8.07 11.82
N PHE A 323 24.88 7.16 10.92
CA PHE A 323 24.95 7.43 9.48
C PHE A 323 23.55 7.73 8.90
N MET A 324 22.53 6.94 9.24
CA MET A 324 21.15 7.18 8.79
C MET A 324 20.66 8.57 9.23
N GLU A 325 20.93 8.99 10.47
CA GLU A 325 20.55 10.32 10.95
C GLU A 325 21.31 11.44 10.21
N GLU A 326 22.62 11.28 9.99
CA GLU A 326 23.40 12.23 9.16
C GLU A 326 22.80 12.36 7.75
N ARG A 327 22.46 11.25 7.11
CA ARG A 327 21.87 11.26 5.78
C ARG A 327 20.46 11.83 5.77
N ARG A 328 19.65 11.59 6.81
CA ARG A 328 18.34 12.23 6.99
C ARG A 328 18.45 13.76 7.02
N GLN A 329 19.41 14.30 7.78
CA GLN A 329 19.67 15.73 7.83
C GLN A 329 20.13 16.30 6.48
N TYR A 330 20.97 15.54 5.76
CA TYR A 330 21.37 15.90 4.40
C TYR A 330 20.17 15.95 3.45
N LEU A 331 19.31 14.93 3.44
CA LEU A 331 18.10 14.87 2.62
C LEU A 331 17.16 16.06 2.93
N LEU A 332 16.99 16.40 4.22
CA LEU A 332 16.23 17.56 4.63
C LEU A 332 16.82 18.87 4.04
N SER A 333 18.14 19.01 4.01
CA SER A 333 18.80 20.18 3.42
C SER A 333 18.62 20.27 1.89
N MET A 334 18.33 19.15 1.25
CA MET A 334 18.01 19.05 -0.19
C MET A 334 16.50 19.22 -0.48
N GLY A 335 15.67 19.48 0.56
CA GLY A 335 14.23 19.68 0.43
C GLY A 335 13.39 18.41 0.59
N TYR A 336 13.98 17.28 0.96
CA TYR A 336 13.26 16.03 1.18
C TYR A 336 13.03 15.81 2.67
N TYR A 337 11.77 15.88 3.09
CA TYR A 337 11.39 15.69 4.47
C TYR A 337 11.12 14.21 4.78
N ILE A 338 12.03 13.58 5.51
CA ILE A 338 11.87 12.24 6.08
C ILE A 338 11.87 12.40 7.61
N ARG A 339 10.77 12.05 8.27
CA ARG A 339 10.59 12.23 9.72
C ARG A 339 11.59 11.38 10.50
N LYS A 340 11.76 10.10 10.13
CA LYS A 340 12.66 9.14 10.77
C LYS A 340 13.24 8.21 9.71
N LEU A 341 14.55 8.11 9.62
CA LEU A 341 15.26 7.21 8.71
C LEU A 341 16.00 6.18 9.57
N ASN A 342 15.53 4.93 9.54
CA ASN A 342 16.03 3.84 10.36
C ASN A 342 15.81 2.47 9.68
N GLN A 343 16.12 1.37 10.36
CA GLN A 343 15.93 0.03 9.82
C GLN A 343 14.46 -0.25 9.45
N ALA A 344 13.50 0.20 10.28
CA ALA A 344 12.07 0.02 9.99
C ALA A 344 11.62 0.80 8.75
N TYR A 345 12.22 1.98 8.47
CA TYR A 345 12.00 2.73 7.24
C TYR A 345 12.38 1.90 6.00
N PHE A 346 13.58 1.33 6.03
CA PHE A 346 14.05 0.50 4.91
C PHE A 346 13.33 -0.85 4.85
N ALA A 347 12.87 -1.41 5.96
CA ALA A 347 12.09 -2.63 5.98
C ALA A 347 10.74 -2.44 5.28
N PHE A 348 10.08 -1.31 5.51
CA PHE A 348 8.81 -0.98 4.88
C PHE A 348 8.98 -0.59 3.41
N HIS A 349 9.74 0.49 3.15
CA HIS A 349 9.91 0.99 1.78
C HIS A 349 10.76 0.08 0.89
N GLY A 350 11.52 -0.85 1.44
CA GLY A 350 12.32 -1.82 0.71
C GLY A 350 11.58 -3.12 0.38
N ALA A 351 10.33 -3.26 0.79
CA ALA A 351 9.48 -4.41 0.44
C ALA A 351 9.16 -4.44 -1.07
N TYR A 352 9.08 -3.26 -1.69
CA TYR A 352 8.98 -3.13 -3.15
C TYR A 352 10.38 -3.15 -3.75
N ALA A 353 10.74 -4.24 -4.42
CA ALA A 353 12.12 -4.46 -4.88
C ALA A 353 12.52 -3.60 -6.10
N ASP A 354 11.58 -2.96 -6.78
CA ASP A 354 11.80 -1.99 -7.84
C ASP A 354 11.99 -0.55 -7.30
N GLU A 355 11.69 -0.31 -6.04
CA GLU A 355 11.88 0.97 -5.38
C GLU A 355 13.36 1.24 -5.02
N PRO A 356 13.78 2.52 -4.96
CA PRO A 356 15.18 2.90 -4.70
C PRO A 356 15.69 2.49 -3.32
N THR A 357 14.81 2.29 -2.36
CA THR A 357 15.11 1.83 -1.00
C THR A 357 15.42 0.33 -0.92
N SER A 358 15.17 -0.41 -1.99
CA SER A 358 15.47 -1.84 -2.09
C SER A 358 16.78 -2.09 -2.83
N ILE A 359 17.54 -3.09 -2.35
CA ILE A 359 18.69 -3.65 -3.05
C ILE A 359 18.44 -5.10 -3.50
N SER A 360 17.21 -5.58 -3.34
CA SER A 360 16.82 -6.93 -3.70
C SER A 360 16.96 -7.17 -5.22
N PRO A 361 17.58 -8.29 -5.66
CA PRO A 361 17.64 -8.64 -7.06
C PRO A 361 16.26 -9.03 -7.65
N ILE A 362 15.26 -9.21 -6.81
CA ILE A 362 13.90 -9.65 -7.19
C ILE A 362 13.28 -8.64 -8.14
N GLY A 363 13.35 -7.33 -7.84
CA GLY A 363 12.78 -6.29 -8.70
C GLY A 363 13.37 -6.28 -10.09
N PHE A 364 14.72 -6.40 -10.19
CA PHE A 364 15.37 -6.52 -11.49
C PHE A 364 14.91 -7.78 -12.26
N ALA A 365 14.81 -8.90 -11.57
CA ALA A 365 14.38 -10.16 -12.17
C ALA A 365 12.92 -10.10 -12.66
N LEU A 366 12.01 -9.55 -11.87
CA LEU A 366 10.61 -9.36 -12.24
C LEU A 366 10.45 -8.41 -13.44
N ASN A 367 11.13 -7.26 -13.43
CA ASN A 367 11.13 -6.32 -14.55
C ASN A 367 11.72 -6.93 -15.83
N LYS A 368 12.83 -7.68 -15.72
CA LYS A 368 13.42 -8.41 -16.85
C LYS A 368 12.44 -9.45 -17.41
N LEU A 369 11.78 -10.21 -16.53
CA LEU A 369 10.76 -11.17 -16.94
C LEU A 369 9.57 -10.47 -17.63
N ARG A 370 9.08 -9.34 -17.05
CA ARG A 370 8.00 -8.55 -17.65
C ARG A 370 8.35 -8.06 -19.05
N GLY A 371 9.57 -7.57 -19.26
CA GLY A 371 10.03 -7.10 -20.56
C GLY A 371 10.17 -8.20 -21.63
N ASN A 372 10.11 -9.49 -21.25
CA ASN A 372 10.20 -10.64 -22.16
C ASN A 372 8.86 -11.38 -22.35
N ILE A 373 7.81 -10.98 -21.67
CA ILE A 373 6.47 -11.58 -21.80
C ILE A 373 5.51 -10.47 -22.28
N ASP A 374 4.98 -10.60 -23.48
CA ASP A 374 4.12 -9.56 -24.09
C ASP A 374 2.80 -9.38 -23.33
N SER A 375 2.19 -10.48 -22.87
CA SER A 375 0.88 -10.48 -22.21
C SER A 375 1.01 -10.22 -20.72
N LEU A 376 0.30 -9.19 -20.20
CA LEU A 376 0.21 -8.91 -18.77
C LEU A 376 -0.36 -10.10 -17.99
N LYS A 377 -1.39 -10.76 -18.53
CA LYS A 377 -1.97 -11.99 -17.97
C LYS A 377 -0.94 -13.10 -17.83
N ASP A 378 -0.16 -13.36 -18.90
CA ASP A 378 0.79 -14.47 -18.91
C ASP A 378 1.94 -14.20 -17.94
N TYR A 379 2.40 -12.94 -17.84
CA TYR A 379 3.36 -12.49 -16.84
C TYR A 379 2.83 -12.70 -15.41
N LEU A 380 1.63 -12.18 -15.12
CA LEU A 380 0.99 -12.35 -13.81
C LEU A 380 0.88 -13.83 -13.42
N ASN A 381 0.36 -14.66 -14.33
CA ASN A 381 0.19 -16.09 -14.07
C ASN A 381 1.53 -16.81 -13.86
N ALA A 382 2.55 -16.50 -14.67
CA ALA A 382 3.87 -17.12 -14.55
C ALA A 382 4.49 -16.88 -13.17
N VAL A 383 4.41 -15.65 -12.65
CA VAL A 383 4.97 -15.31 -11.35
C VAL A 383 4.07 -15.77 -10.19
N ALA A 384 2.75 -15.66 -10.34
CA ALA A 384 1.78 -16.06 -9.30
C ALA A 384 1.84 -17.56 -8.93
N GLU A 385 2.32 -18.42 -9.83
CA GLU A 385 2.49 -19.86 -9.59
C GLU A 385 3.83 -20.18 -8.86
N MET A 386 4.74 -19.23 -8.72
CA MET A 386 6.01 -19.43 -8.04
C MET A 386 5.85 -19.53 -6.52
N THR A 387 6.74 -20.27 -5.91
CA THR A 387 6.77 -20.49 -4.46
C THR A 387 8.12 -20.14 -3.82
N SER A 388 9.09 -19.69 -4.64
CA SER A 388 10.39 -19.23 -4.15
C SER A 388 11.09 -18.30 -5.15
N PRO A 389 12.03 -17.45 -4.68
CA PRO A 389 12.84 -16.59 -5.53
C PRO A 389 13.74 -17.36 -6.51
N GLU A 390 14.14 -18.60 -6.17
CA GLU A 390 14.94 -19.43 -7.06
C GLU A 390 14.18 -19.85 -8.32
N GLU A 391 12.86 -19.99 -8.24
CA GLU A 391 12.02 -20.27 -9.42
C GLU A 391 12.00 -19.07 -10.37
N LEU A 392 11.91 -17.84 -9.82
CA LEU A 392 12.04 -16.61 -10.60
C LEU A 392 13.41 -16.51 -11.28
N GLN A 393 14.50 -16.76 -10.54
CA GLN A 393 15.85 -16.72 -11.09
C GLN A 393 16.05 -17.77 -12.21
N LYS A 394 15.54 -18.98 -12.03
CA LYS A 394 15.59 -20.03 -13.07
C LYS A 394 14.84 -19.61 -14.33
N MET A 395 13.66 -19.01 -14.19
CA MET A 395 12.87 -18.53 -15.31
C MET A 395 13.61 -17.41 -16.06
N VAL A 396 14.17 -16.44 -15.36
CA VAL A 396 14.97 -15.36 -15.96
C VAL A 396 16.20 -15.88 -16.70
N HIS A 397 16.93 -16.87 -16.13
CA HIS A 397 18.06 -17.48 -16.80
C HIS A 397 17.68 -18.28 -18.06
N SER A 398 16.45 -18.79 -18.14
CA SER A 398 15.97 -19.49 -19.33
C SER A 398 15.67 -18.56 -20.52
N LEU A 399 15.68 -17.24 -20.29
CA LEU A 399 15.49 -16.21 -21.31
C LEU A 399 16.81 -15.75 -21.94
N GLU A 400 17.94 -16.13 -21.35
CA GLU A 400 19.31 -15.86 -21.86
C GLU A 400 19.74 -16.91 -22.86
#